data_70d6a1cb7aeb28f907ecce0e7b73b3a1
#
_entry.id   70d6a1cb7aeb28f907ecce0e7b73b3a1
#
_cell.length_a   1.000
_cell.length_b   1.000
_cell.length_c   1.000
_cell.angle_alpha   90.00
_cell.angle_beta   90.00
_cell.angle_gamma   90.00
#
_symmetry.space_group_name_H-M   'P 1'
#
loop_
_entity.id
_entity.type
_entity.pdbx_description
1 polymer ?
#
loop_
_entity_poly.entity_id
_entity_poly.type
_entity_poly.pdbx_seq_one_letter_code
_entity_poly.pdbx_strand_id
1 'polypeptide(L)'
;MDKKTTMNQSSEKGQETFVFRKATSADETKVWKLLREAAAEMLRIGRTQWDEKYPDPESVSNDIKHGECYVLTNDSTIAACMTLSFRGEPEYLNLEGKWNEDGEYSVIHRMAVGLEFRGKGLSRKMMSEAERLTIEHRVNLMRIDTNFDNVEMLALVNGSGFIYCGKVHYFHGGRRVERVAFDKILSL
;
A
#
# COMPACT_ATOMS: atom_id res chain seq x y z
N MET A 1 62.64 -0.52 6.25
CA MET A 1 61.46 0.25 6.76
C MET A 1 60.38 0.15 5.72
N ASP A 2 59.56 -0.89 5.80
CA ASP A 2 58.51 -1.15 4.83
C ASP A 2 57.19 -0.53 5.30
N LYS A 3 56.70 0.44 4.52
CA LYS A 3 55.37 1.01 4.74
C LYS A 3 54.35 0.08 4.14
N LYS A 4 53.61 -0.67 4.98
CA LYS A 4 52.37 -1.38 4.58
C LYS A 4 51.30 -0.35 4.23
N THR A 5 50.96 -0.30 2.93
CA THR A 5 49.80 0.42 2.41
C THR A 5 48.58 -0.42 2.72
N THR A 6 47.75 0.01 3.67
CA THR A 6 46.46 -0.59 3.97
C THR A 6 45.49 -0.16 2.89
N MET A 7 45.13 -1.06 1.99
CA MET A 7 44.04 -0.86 1.01
C MET A 7 42.74 -0.87 1.76
N ASN A 8 42.07 0.27 1.80
CA ASN A 8 40.70 0.44 2.30
C ASN A 8 39.75 -0.09 1.26
N GLN A 9 39.24 -1.31 1.43
CA GLN A 9 38.18 -1.84 0.63
C GLN A 9 36.85 -1.21 1.09
N SER A 10 36.51 -0.08 0.50
CA SER A 10 35.12 0.43 0.56
C SER A 10 34.22 -0.52 -0.23
N SER A 11 33.48 -1.36 0.45
CA SER A 11 32.43 -2.18 -0.14
C SER A 11 31.39 -1.24 -0.73
N GLU A 12 31.35 -1.10 -2.05
CA GLU A 12 30.20 -0.57 -2.79
C GLU A 12 29.00 -1.49 -2.48
N LYS A 13 28.12 -1.05 -1.58
CA LYS A 13 26.80 -1.65 -1.45
C LYS A 13 26.07 -1.35 -2.76
N GLY A 14 25.98 -2.34 -3.62
CA GLY A 14 25.18 -2.25 -4.85
C GLY A 14 23.79 -1.70 -4.51
N GLN A 15 23.36 -0.69 -5.24
CA GLN A 15 22.06 -0.06 -5.05
C GLN A 15 20.98 -1.11 -5.36
N GLU A 16 20.19 -1.48 -4.35
CA GLU A 16 19.08 -2.42 -4.53
C GLU A 16 18.10 -1.86 -5.57
N THR A 17 17.83 -2.63 -6.60
CA THR A 17 16.90 -2.24 -7.68
C THR A 17 15.55 -2.87 -7.43
N PHE A 18 14.50 -2.04 -7.42
CA PHE A 18 13.11 -2.49 -7.25
C PHE A 18 12.32 -2.25 -8.53
N VAL A 19 11.75 -3.31 -9.07
CA VAL A 19 10.93 -3.29 -10.28
C VAL A 19 9.45 -3.27 -9.90
N PHE A 20 8.73 -2.27 -10.40
CA PHE A 20 7.28 -2.18 -10.24
C PHE A 20 6.57 -2.88 -11.40
N ARG A 21 5.57 -3.71 -11.08
CA ARG A 21 4.76 -4.42 -12.09
C ARG A 21 3.43 -4.90 -11.51
N LYS A 22 2.51 -5.29 -12.40
CA LYS A 22 1.35 -6.07 -12.00
C LYS A 22 1.77 -7.41 -11.42
N ALA A 23 1.05 -7.86 -10.40
CA ALA A 23 1.15 -9.22 -9.90
C ALA A 23 0.47 -10.20 -10.87
N THR A 24 0.98 -11.41 -10.89
CA THR A 24 0.44 -12.54 -11.65
C THR A 24 -0.02 -13.65 -10.71
N SER A 25 -0.70 -14.67 -11.21
CA SER A 25 -1.09 -15.83 -10.39
C SER A 25 0.11 -16.54 -9.73
N ALA A 26 1.29 -16.47 -10.34
CA ALA A 26 2.52 -17.00 -9.75
C ALA A 26 3.01 -16.22 -8.51
N ASP A 27 2.52 -15.00 -8.31
CA ASP A 27 2.86 -14.14 -7.18
C ASP A 27 1.90 -14.32 -5.98
N GLU A 28 0.74 -14.93 -6.18
CA GLU A 28 -0.38 -14.98 -5.21
C GLU A 28 0.06 -15.42 -3.82
N THR A 29 0.75 -16.55 -3.72
CA THR A 29 1.25 -17.07 -2.43
C THR A 29 2.24 -16.11 -1.77
N LYS A 30 3.11 -15.46 -2.54
CA LYS A 30 4.11 -14.52 -2.01
C LYS A 30 3.47 -13.22 -1.54
N VAL A 31 2.49 -12.68 -2.29
CA VAL A 31 1.71 -11.49 -1.91
C VAL A 31 0.94 -11.77 -0.64
N TRP A 32 0.22 -12.90 -0.59
CA TRP A 32 -0.52 -13.28 0.62
C TRP A 32 0.38 -13.42 1.85
N LYS A 33 1.53 -14.10 1.70
CA LYS A 33 2.51 -14.23 2.78
C LYS A 33 2.96 -12.87 3.30
N LEU A 34 3.31 -11.92 2.42
CA LEU A 34 3.72 -10.57 2.79
C LEU A 34 2.61 -9.85 3.58
N LEU A 35 1.36 -9.93 3.11
CA LEU A 35 0.21 -9.32 3.80
C LEU A 35 -0.05 -9.97 5.17
N ARG A 36 0.10 -11.30 5.30
CA ARG A 36 -0.03 -12.01 6.59
C ARG A 36 1.05 -11.61 7.59
N GLU A 37 2.30 -11.47 7.13
CA GLU A 37 3.40 -10.99 7.97
C GLU A 37 3.15 -9.54 8.44
N ALA A 38 2.64 -8.67 7.55
CA ALA A 38 2.26 -7.31 7.91
C ALA A 38 1.09 -7.27 8.91
N ALA A 39 0.08 -8.12 8.74
CA ALA A 39 -1.04 -8.25 9.68
C ALA A 39 -0.59 -8.75 11.06
N ALA A 40 0.27 -9.78 11.09
CA ALA A 40 0.84 -10.30 12.32
C ALA A 40 1.66 -9.24 13.08
N GLU A 41 2.43 -8.42 12.36
CA GLU A 41 3.17 -7.31 12.95
C GLU A 41 2.25 -6.22 13.50
N MET A 42 1.17 -5.88 12.78
CA MET A 42 0.14 -4.95 13.29
C MET A 42 -0.45 -5.45 14.61
N LEU A 43 -0.86 -6.72 14.67
CA LEU A 43 -1.40 -7.32 15.90
C LEU A 43 -0.38 -7.31 17.05
N ARG A 44 0.89 -7.63 16.75
CA ARG A 44 1.98 -7.63 17.74
C ARG A 44 2.17 -6.26 18.41
N ILE A 45 1.94 -5.17 17.67
CA ILE A 45 2.04 -3.80 18.20
C ILE A 45 0.70 -3.22 18.65
N GLY A 46 -0.35 -4.07 18.76
CA GLY A 46 -1.67 -3.68 19.30
C GLY A 46 -2.60 -2.98 18.31
N ARG A 47 -2.29 -3.01 17.00
CA ARG A 47 -3.16 -2.45 15.95
C ARG A 47 -4.11 -3.50 15.42
N THR A 48 -5.32 -3.12 15.10
CA THR A 48 -6.42 -4.03 14.73
C THR A 48 -7.00 -3.77 13.35
N GLN A 49 -6.32 -2.99 12.51
CA GLN A 49 -6.79 -2.72 11.14
C GLN A 49 -6.89 -4.00 10.32
N TRP A 50 -5.90 -4.88 10.46
CA TRP A 50 -5.87 -6.23 9.93
C TRP A 50 -5.82 -7.22 11.08
N ASP A 51 -6.42 -8.39 10.87
CA ASP A 51 -6.52 -9.44 11.88
C ASP A 51 -6.10 -10.83 11.32
N GLU A 52 -6.39 -11.88 12.05
CA GLU A 52 -6.08 -13.26 11.62
C GLU A 52 -6.88 -13.70 10.39
N LYS A 53 -8.01 -13.07 10.09
CA LYS A 53 -8.92 -13.42 9.00
C LYS A 53 -8.77 -12.51 7.79
N TYR A 54 -8.25 -11.28 7.97
CA TYR A 54 -8.11 -10.29 6.89
C TYR A 54 -6.73 -9.60 6.94
N PRO A 55 -6.03 -9.43 5.79
CA PRO A 55 -6.37 -9.89 4.43
C PRO A 55 -6.40 -11.42 4.34
N ASP A 56 -7.28 -11.96 3.49
CA ASP A 56 -7.42 -13.40 3.23
C ASP A 56 -6.92 -13.78 1.82
N PRO A 57 -6.69 -15.08 1.53
CA PRO A 57 -6.21 -15.52 0.21
C PRO A 57 -7.18 -15.19 -0.93
N GLU A 58 -8.49 -15.20 -0.67
CA GLU A 58 -9.51 -14.91 -1.69
C GLU A 58 -9.44 -13.46 -2.13
N SER A 59 -9.27 -12.51 -1.21
CA SER A 59 -9.05 -11.10 -1.52
C SER A 59 -7.83 -10.92 -2.44
N VAL A 60 -6.70 -11.57 -2.14
CA VAL A 60 -5.49 -11.50 -2.98
C VAL A 60 -5.73 -12.09 -4.35
N SER A 61 -6.36 -13.28 -4.43
CA SER A 61 -6.69 -13.93 -5.69
C SER A 61 -7.60 -13.06 -6.55
N ASN A 62 -8.61 -12.43 -5.95
CA ASN A 62 -9.53 -11.54 -6.65
C ASN A 62 -8.81 -10.27 -7.16
N ASP A 63 -7.96 -9.66 -6.37
CA ASP A 63 -7.17 -8.49 -6.80
C ASP A 63 -6.27 -8.81 -8.01
N ILE A 64 -5.64 -9.99 -8.00
CA ILE A 64 -4.79 -10.44 -9.10
C ILE A 64 -5.62 -10.73 -10.36
N LYS A 65 -6.76 -11.44 -10.22
CA LYS A 65 -7.67 -11.75 -11.33
C LYS A 65 -8.21 -10.50 -12.03
N HIS A 66 -8.48 -9.43 -11.25
CA HIS A 66 -8.94 -8.17 -11.81
C HIS A 66 -7.77 -7.29 -12.34
N GLY A 67 -6.51 -7.73 -12.19
CA GLY A 67 -5.34 -6.97 -12.62
C GLY A 67 -5.11 -5.70 -11.78
N GLU A 68 -5.59 -5.69 -10.54
CA GLU A 68 -5.54 -4.58 -9.61
C GLU A 68 -4.42 -4.71 -8.56
N CYS A 69 -3.82 -5.90 -8.42
CA CYS A 69 -2.68 -6.13 -7.55
C CYS A 69 -1.37 -5.73 -8.23
N TYR A 70 -0.57 -4.92 -7.56
CA TYR A 70 0.75 -4.47 -8.01
C TYR A 70 1.82 -4.78 -6.97
N VAL A 71 3.03 -5.06 -7.44
CA VAL A 71 4.16 -5.42 -6.59
C VAL A 71 5.41 -4.62 -6.94
N LEU A 72 6.25 -4.38 -5.94
CA LEU A 72 7.66 -4.06 -6.11
C LEU A 72 8.49 -5.30 -5.82
N THR A 73 9.30 -5.71 -6.77
CA THR A 73 10.18 -6.88 -6.64
C THR A 73 11.63 -6.48 -6.61
N ASN A 74 12.39 -7.17 -5.77
CA ASN A 74 13.85 -7.19 -5.81
C ASN A 74 14.25 -8.63 -6.15
N ASP A 75 14.80 -8.82 -7.33
CA ASP A 75 15.00 -10.16 -7.93
C ASP A 75 13.70 -11.00 -7.89
N SER A 76 13.71 -12.14 -7.21
CA SER A 76 12.56 -13.04 -7.05
C SER A 76 11.68 -12.74 -5.83
N THR A 77 12.05 -11.75 -5.00
CA THR A 77 11.37 -11.42 -3.75
C THR A 77 10.38 -10.27 -3.95
N ILE A 78 9.17 -10.40 -3.41
CA ILE A 78 8.20 -9.30 -3.36
C ILE A 78 8.52 -8.47 -2.14
N ALA A 79 9.00 -7.24 -2.39
CA ALA A 79 9.38 -6.29 -1.33
C ALA A 79 8.22 -5.42 -0.84
N ALA A 80 7.24 -5.16 -1.71
CA ALA A 80 6.02 -4.44 -1.37
C ALA A 80 4.87 -4.85 -2.31
N CYS A 81 3.63 -4.66 -1.85
CA CYS A 81 2.44 -4.83 -2.66
C CYS A 81 1.40 -3.74 -2.36
N MET A 82 0.47 -3.55 -3.29
CA MET A 82 -0.76 -2.77 -3.13
C MET A 82 -1.83 -3.27 -4.07
N THR A 83 -3.07 -3.01 -3.73
CA THR A 83 -4.21 -3.07 -4.65
C THR A 83 -4.57 -1.66 -5.07
N LEU A 84 -4.71 -1.41 -6.37
CA LEU A 84 -5.24 -0.17 -6.95
C LEU A 84 -6.46 -0.52 -7.78
N SER A 85 -7.65 -0.14 -7.29
CA SER A 85 -8.93 -0.45 -7.91
C SER A 85 -9.58 0.80 -8.50
N PHE A 86 -10.28 0.64 -9.62
CA PHE A 86 -11.09 1.67 -10.27
C PHE A 86 -12.60 1.32 -10.22
N ARG A 87 -12.97 0.30 -9.44
CA ARG A 87 -14.36 -0.17 -9.32
C ARG A 87 -15.16 0.54 -8.24
N GLY A 88 -14.51 1.50 -7.56
CA GLY A 88 -15.09 2.19 -6.41
C GLY A 88 -15.07 1.35 -5.13
N GLU A 89 -15.56 1.93 -4.05
CA GLU A 89 -15.68 1.31 -2.73
C GLU A 89 -17.09 1.60 -2.19
N PRO A 90 -17.94 0.57 -1.98
CA PRO A 90 -19.31 0.77 -1.53
C PRO A 90 -19.44 1.54 -0.22
N GLU A 91 -18.53 1.33 0.72
CA GLU A 91 -18.50 2.00 2.01
C GLU A 91 -18.28 3.51 1.89
N TYR A 92 -17.66 3.97 0.78
CA TYR A 92 -17.41 5.39 0.53
C TYR A 92 -18.66 6.19 0.19
N LEU A 93 -19.77 5.50 -0.18
CA LEU A 93 -21.07 6.14 -0.37
C LEU A 93 -21.67 6.65 0.94
N ASN A 94 -21.24 6.10 2.07
CA ASN A 94 -21.72 6.44 3.41
C ASN A 94 -20.67 7.19 4.23
N LEU A 95 -19.85 8.04 3.58
CA LEU A 95 -18.86 8.84 4.27
C LEU A 95 -19.52 9.76 5.31
N GLU A 96 -19.09 9.67 6.55
CA GLU A 96 -19.39 10.68 7.59
C GLU A 96 -18.43 11.85 7.42
N GLY A 97 -18.76 12.77 6.52
CA GLY A 97 -17.92 13.88 6.12
C GLY A 97 -18.26 14.35 4.71
N LYS A 98 -17.26 14.82 3.99
CA LYS A 98 -17.42 15.30 2.61
C LYS A 98 -16.16 15.04 1.80
N TRP A 99 -16.31 14.41 0.63
CA TRP A 99 -15.28 14.34 -0.38
C TRP A 99 -15.00 15.73 -0.96
N ASN A 100 -13.74 16.04 -1.27
CA ASN A 100 -13.38 17.34 -1.85
C ASN A 100 -13.79 17.44 -3.33
N GLU A 101 -13.88 16.30 -4.03
CA GLU A 101 -14.29 16.23 -5.42
C GLU A 101 -15.19 15.00 -5.65
N ASP A 102 -16.16 15.14 -6.56
CA ASP A 102 -17.02 14.07 -7.04
C ASP A 102 -16.53 13.61 -8.42
N GLY A 103 -16.68 12.31 -8.69
CA GLY A 103 -16.29 11.75 -9.99
C GLY A 103 -15.78 10.32 -9.86
N GLU A 104 -15.25 9.80 -10.96
CA GLU A 104 -14.54 8.52 -10.98
C GLU A 104 -13.23 8.65 -10.21
N TYR A 105 -12.90 7.65 -9.42
CA TYR A 105 -11.71 7.65 -8.57
C TYR A 105 -11.04 6.29 -8.52
N SER A 106 -9.74 6.30 -8.27
CA SER A 106 -9.03 5.10 -7.87
C SER A 106 -9.00 4.95 -6.35
N VAL A 107 -8.94 3.70 -5.88
CA VAL A 107 -8.84 3.38 -4.45
C VAL A 107 -7.60 2.53 -4.20
N ILE A 108 -6.82 2.91 -3.19
CA ILE A 108 -5.68 2.12 -2.74
C ILE A 108 -6.11 1.25 -1.56
N HIS A 109 -5.91 -0.05 -1.71
CA HIS A 109 -6.13 -1.05 -0.66
C HIS A 109 -4.90 -1.90 -0.42
N ARG A 110 -4.82 -2.57 0.72
CA ARG A 110 -3.86 -3.63 1.05
C ARG A 110 -2.41 -3.29 0.70
N MET A 111 -2.01 -2.02 0.91
CA MET A 111 -0.62 -1.61 0.74
C MET A 111 0.22 -2.12 1.91
N ALA A 112 1.29 -2.85 1.61
CA ALA A 112 2.23 -3.34 2.60
C ALA A 112 3.66 -3.37 2.06
N VAL A 113 4.63 -3.20 2.96
CA VAL A 113 6.07 -3.33 2.70
C VAL A 113 6.61 -4.42 3.60
N GLY A 114 7.35 -5.37 3.01
CA GLY A 114 8.01 -6.45 3.75
C GLY A 114 8.92 -5.91 4.85
N LEU A 115 8.97 -6.58 5.99
CA LEU A 115 9.66 -6.11 7.20
C LEU A 115 11.14 -5.78 6.93
N GLU A 116 11.82 -6.61 6.15
CA GLU A 116 13.24 -6.45 5.77
C GLU A 116 13.49 -5.27 4.79
N PHE A 117 12.43 -4.78 4.14
CA PHE A 117 12.50 -3.69 3.17
C PHE A 117 12.01 -2.34 3.73
N ARG A 118 11.64 -2.29 5.01
CA ARG A 118 11.22 -1.05 5.66
C ARG A 118 12.34 -0.01 5.68
N GLY A 119 11.96 1.27 5.69
CA GLY A 119 12.92 2.37 5.69
C GLY A 119 13.58 2.69 4.34
N LYS A 120 13.33 1.89 3.29
CA LYS A 120 13.89 2.07 1.94
C LYS A 120 13.03 2.94 1.01
N GLY A 121 11.99 3.58 1.51
CA GLY A 121 11.11 4.48 0.74
C GLY A 121 10.12 3.77 -0.20
N LEU A 122 9.94 2.44 -0.07
CA LEU A 122 9.11 1.66 -1.00
C LEU A 122 7.62 2.03 -0.94
N SER A 123 7.09 2.41 0.22
CA SER A 123 5.70 2.88 0.33
C SER A 123 5.47 4.17 -0.46
N ARG A 124 6.43 5.11 -0.45
CA ARG A 124 6.36 6.31 -1.30
C ARG A 124 6.44 5.98 -2.77
N LYS A 125 7.32 5.03 -3.14
CA LYS A 125 7.41 4.56 -4.53
C LYS A 125 6.10 3.93 -4.98
N MET A 126 5.46 3.08 -4.15
CA MET A 126 4.13 2.51 -4.45
C MET A 126 3.07 3.61 -4.62
N MET A 127 3.07 4.63 -3.75
CA MET A 127 2.14 5.76 -3.86
C MET A 127 2.33 6.53 -5.18
N SER A 128 3.56 6.85 -5.55
CA SER A 128 3.86 7.53 -6.83
C SER A 128 3.45 6.69 -8.04
N GLU A 129 3.60 5.37 -7.99
CA GLU A 129 3.14 4.48 -9.06
C GLU A 129 1.60 4.40 -9.11
N ALA A 130 0.91 4.45 -7.96
CA ALA A 130 -0.54 4.54 -7.92
C ALA A 130 -1.05 5.83 -8.57
N GLU A 131 -0.41 6.97 -8.28
CA GLU A 131 -0.73 8.26 -8.91
C GLU A 131 -0.53 8.20 -10.43
N ARG A 132 0.63 7.70 -10.89
CA ARG A 132 0.92 7.54 -12.32
C ARG A 132 -0.13 6.67 -13.03
N LEU A 133 -0.48 5.52 -12.46
CA LEU A 133 -1.48 4.61 -13.01
C LEU A 133 -2.88 5.24 -13.02
N THR A 134 -3.23 6.02 -12.01
CA THR A 134 -4.51 6.72 -11.95
C THR A 134 -4.64 7.71 -13.11
N ILE A 135 -3.59 8.50 -13.35
CA ILE A 135 -3.54 9.43 -14.50
C ILE A 135 -3.59 8.67 -15.84
N GLU A 136 -2.88 7.56 -15.98
CA GLU A 136 -2.91 6.73 -17.19
C GLU A 136 -4.30 6.18 -17.51
N HIS A 137 -5.11 5.91 -16.46
CA HIS A 137 -6.53 5.54 -16.60
C HIS A 137 -7.46 6.74 -16.87
N ARG A 138 -6.90 7.96 -17.05
CA ARG A 138 -7.65 9.21 -17.25
C ARG A 138 -8.57 9.56 -16.08
N VAL A 139 -8.22 9.10 -14.89
CA VAL A 139 -8.85 9.44 -13.63
C VAL A 139 -7.93 10.43 -12.91
N ASN A 140 -8.48 11.46 -12.33
CA ASN A 140 -7.72 12.48 -11.60
C ASN A 140 -8.01 12.52 -10.10
N LEU A 141 -8.78 11.57 -9.61
CA LEU A 141 -9.17 11.49 -8.20
C LEU A 141 -8.72 10.17 -7.60
N MET A 142 -8.07 10.26 -6.46
CA MET A 142 -7.67 9.09 -5.66
C MET A 142 -8.30 9.14 -4.30
N ARG A 143 -8.69 7.99 -3.76
CA ARG A 143 -9.21 7.85 -2.40
C ARG A 143 -8.48 6.74 -1.66
N ILE A 144 -8.38 6.89 -0.35
CA ILE A 144 -7.77 5.92 0.54
C ILE A 144 -8.39 6.03 1.93
N ASP A 145 -8.48 4.94 2.65
CA ASP A 145 -8.82 4.92 4.06
C ASP A 145 -7.80 4.12 4.88
N THR A 146 -7.71 4.45 6.15
CA THR A 146 -6.86 3.72 7.08
C THR A 146 -7.37 3.85 8.51
N ASN A 147 -6.88 3.01 9.41
CA ASN A 147 -7.16 3.13 10.83
C ASN A 147 -6.49 4.38 11.41
N PHE A 148 -7.14 4.99 12.39
CA PHE A 148 -6.63 6.18 13.09
C PHE A 148 -5.32 5.93 13.85
N ASP A 149 -5.01 4.68 14.18
CA ASP A 149 -3.79 4.26 14.89
C ASP A 149 -2.66 3.79 13.95
N ASN A 150 -2.90 3.76 12.63
CA ASN A 150 -1.89 3.40 11.65
C ASN A 150 -1.03 4.63 11.29
N VAL A 151 -0.18 5.02 12.24
CA VAL A 151 0.59 6.28 12.16
C VAL A 151 1.52 6.33 10.95
N GLU A 152 2.07 5.19 10.50
CA GLU A 152 2.93 5.12 9.31
C GLU A 152 2.13 5.38 8.03
N MET A 153 0.93 4.80 7.93
CA MET A 153 0.06 5.05 6.77
C MET A 153 -0.46 6.48 6.78
N LEU A 154 -0.85 7.01 7.94
CA LEU A 154 -1.26 8.42 8.08
C LEU A 154 -0.13 9.39 7.67
N ALA A 155 1.10 9.11 8.07
CA ALA A 155 2.26 9.91 7.66
C ALA A 155 2.51 9.82 6.15
N LEU A 156 2.34 8.63 5.54
CA LEU A 156 2.46 8.44 4.09
C LEU A 156 1.38 9.21 3.34
N VAL A 157 0.12 9.06 3.72
CA VAL A 157 -1.05 9.70 3.10
C VAL A 157 -0.92 11.23 3.15
N ASN A 158 -0.66 11.78 4.35
CA ASN A 158 -0.46 13.21 4.51
C ASN A 158 0.76 13.72 3.72
N GLY A 159 1.88 12.99 3.78
CA GLY A 159 3.11 13.34 3.05
C GLY A 159 2.98 13.20 1.53
N SER A 160 1.95 12.50 1.03
CA SER A 160 1.61 12.36 -0.39
C SER A 160 0.55 13.37 -0.85
N GLY A 161 0.13 14.30 0.01
CA GLY A 161 -0.79 15.38 -0.35
C GLY A 161 -2.26 15.00 -0.39
N PHE A 162 -2.66 13.91 0.26
CA PHE A 162 -4.06 13.59 0.48
C PHE A 162 -4.66 14.49 1.55
N ILE A 163 -5.95 14.80 1.42
CA ILE A 163 -6.71 15.67 2.30
C ILE A 163 -7.74 14.83 3.05
N TYR A 164 -7.84 15.02 4.36
CA TYR A 164 -8.84 14.35 5.18
C TYR A 164 -10.26 14.76 4.79
N CYS A 165 -11.15 13.78 4.60
CA CYS A 165 -12.53 13.97 4.15
C CYS A 165 -13.58 13.56 5.19
N GLY A 166 -13.24 12.67 6.12
CA GLY A 166 -14.20 12.18 7.10
C GLY A 166 -13.91 10.74 7.52
N LYS A 167 -14.98 10.03 7.88
CA LYS A 167 -14.90 8.66 8.37
C LYS A 167 -15.77 7.72 7.55
N VAL A 168 -15.29 6.51 7.32
CA VAL A 168 -16.04 5.42 6.71
C VAL A 168 -16.12 4.24 7.67
N HIS A 169 -17.12 3.39 7.47
CA HIS A 169 -17.39 2.28 8.35
C HIS A 169 -17.51 0.99 7.59
N TYR A 170 -16.75 0.02 8.03
CA TYR A 170 -16.81 -1.35 7.53
C TYR A 170 -17.47 -2.26 8.55
N PHE A 171 -18.17 -3.27 8.08
CA PHE A 171 -18.64 -4.37 8.92
C PHE A 171 -17.73 -5.56 8.74
N HIS A 172 -16.92 -5.84 9.74
CA HIS A 172 -16.01 -6.97 9.73
C HIS A 172 -16.21 -7.84 10.97
N GLY A 173 -16.42 -9.15 10.77
CA GLY A 173 -16.63 -10.10 11.88
C GLY A 173 -17.81 -9.74 12.79
N GLY A 174 -18.86 -9.08 12.25
CA GLY A 174 -20.03 -8.63 13.02
C GLY A 174 -19.78 -7.35 13.83
N ARG A 175 -18.66 -6.67 13.63
CA ARG A 175 -18.32 -5.41 14.29
C ARG A 175 -18.23 -4.28 13.26
N ARG A 176 -18.72 -3.10 13.65
CA ARG A 176 -18.50 -1.86 12.91
C ARG A 176 -17.09 -1.37 13.20
N VAL A 177 -16.29 -1.21 12.16
CA VAL A 177 -14.91 -0.71 12.21
C VAL A 177 -14.86 0.65 11.54
N GLU A 178 -14.44 1.67 12.28
CA GLU A 178 -14.27 3.02 11.76
C GLU A 178 -12.89 3.19 11.14
N ARG A 179 -12.84 3.91 10.01
CA ARG A 179 -11.61 4.33 9.34
C ARG A 179 -11.66 5.78 8.97
N VAL A 180 -10.51 6.43 8.95
CA VAL A 180 -10.35 7.80 8.47
C VAL A 180 -10.09 7.77 6.97
N ALA A 181 -10.83 8.59 6.22
CA ALA A 181 -10.85 8.61 4.78
C ALA A 181 -10.26 9.92 4.23
N PHE A 182 -9.57 9.80 3.12
CA PHE A 182 -8.84 10.88 2.46
C PHE A 182 -9.05 10.81 0.96
N ASP A 183 -9.00 11.95 0.28
CA ASP A 183 -8.87 12.03 -1.17
C ASP A 183 -7.69 12.90 -1.60
N LYS A 184 -7.32 12.75 -2.87
CA LYS A 184 -6.32 13.57 -3.54
C LYS A 184 -6.74 13.81 -4.98
N ILE A 185 -6.74 15.10 -5.39
CA ILE A 185 -6.94 15.50 -6.78
C ILE A 185 -5.57 15.58 -7.45
N LEU A 186 -5.42 14.88 -8.57
CA LEU A 186 -4.21 14.86 -9.37
C LEU A 186 -4.32 15.89 -10.51
N SER A 187 -3.20 16.51 -10.86
CA SER A 187 -3.10 17.32 -12.07
C SER A 187 -2.93 16.39 -13.28
N LEU A 188 -3.84 16.48 -14.26
CA LEU A 188 -3.76 15.77 -15.54
C LEU A 188 -2.82 16.46 -16.51
#